data_5ab0ab25dcd1c067184312f37098cf07
#
_entry.id   5ab0ab25dcd1c067184312f37098cf07
#
_cell.length_a   1.000
_cell.length_b   1.000
_cell.length_c   1.000
_cell.angle_alpha   90.00
_cell.angle_beta   90.00
_cell.angle_gamma   90.00
#
_symmetry.space_group_name_H-M   'P 1'
#
loop_
_entity.id
_entity.type
_entity.pdbx_description
1 polymer ?
#
loop_
_entity_poly.entity_id
_entity_poly.type
_entity_poly.pdbx_seq_one_letter_code
_entity_poly.pdbx_strand_id
1 'polypeptide(L)'
;MRILVLGGAGKMGCIAVQDLANDARVDEVVIADIDVESAKTVAEYLDSPKISIQKVDVNDEEGFVRSLEGSDACLNATVYYTNLQVMEACLKAGVPYTDMGGLFFTTRKQLELHDRFESAGVSAVLCMGSAPGVPNMQARYAADRLDTIESIKIFDGIKPPAPDDVRFSYAVPTIVDEITVEPMVFEEGEFVAKPPLSGFEDYWFTQPLGLLPMHLTLHSEVATLPVSFKDKGVKECFFKINYWGMAKEMVEKVRVLAEFGFDGREPVDVDGTSVVPREFMVSMLSGYVHSVTDLLAPPKSQPPDWTKEIVTEVHGIKDGKEIVYRMGTLTCKGALPTGVAPAIAAIWLGEGRVDSGVFPPEACLDPEAFFKELEQHEIITQVTVTRSV
;
A
#
# COMPACT_ATOMS: atom_id res chain seq x y z
N MET A 1 -8.95 -15.87 15.98
CA MET A 1 -8.93 -14.40 16.20
C MET A 1 -9.99 -13.70 15.36
N ARG A 2 -10.46 -12.55 15.80
CA ARG A 2 -11.44 -11.69 15.11
C ARG A 2 -10.75 -10.48 14.51
N ILE A 3 -10.79 -10.31 13.18
CA ILE A 3 -10.17 -9.20 12.47
C ILE A 3 -11.26 -8.32 11.86
N LEU A 4 -11.22 -7.01 12.17
CA LEU A 4 -12.08 -6.02 11.53
C LEU A 4 -11.36 -5.42 10.33
N VAL A 5 -11.96 -5.53 9.14
CA VAL A 5 -11.45 -4.93 7.89
C VAL A 5 -12.33 -3.73 7.56
N LEU A 6 -11.83 -2.54 7.89
CA LEU A 6 -12.50 -1.28 7.56
C LEU A 6 -12.28 -0.95 6.08
N GLY A 7 -13.36 -0.66 5.36
CA GLY A 7 -13.33 -0.56 3.89
C GLY A 7 -13.22 -1.93 3.20
N GLY A 8 -13.67 -3.00 3.89
CA GLY A 8 -13.57 -4.37 3.39
C GLY A 8 -14.42 -4.67 2.16
N ALA A 9 -15.38 -3.81 1.81
CA ALA A 9 -16.13 -3.87 0.55
C ALA A 9 -15.38 -3.21 -0.62
N GLY A 10 -14.29 -2.47 -0.33
CA GLY A 10 -13.48 -1.78 -1.33
C GLY A 10 -12.60 -2.72 -2.14
N LYS A 11 -11.95 -2.17 -3.19
CA LYS A 11 -11.14 -2.94 -4.16
C LYS A 11 -9.98 -3.71 -3.53
N MET A 12 -9.26 -3.10 -2.60
CA MET A 12 -8.13 -3.76 -1.93
C MET A 12 -8.59 -4.48 -0.66
N GLY A 13 -9.58 -3.92 0.04
CA GLY A 13 -10.16 -4.52 1.24
C GLY A 13 -10.78 -5.90 0.99
N CYS A 14 -11.48 -6.10 -0.14
CA CYS A 14 -12.08 -7.41 -0.46
C CYS A 14 -11.04 -8.53 -0.63
N ILE A 15 -9.84 -8.21 -1.11
CA ILE A 15 -8.73 -9.17 -1.22
C ILE A 15 -8.22 -9.54 0.17
N ALA A 16 -8.07 -8.57 1.07
CA ALA A 16 -7.70 -8.83 2.47
C ALA A 16 -8.77 -9.68 3.18
N VAL A 17 -10.05 -9.39 2.97
CA VAL A 17 -11.18 -10.19 3.49
C VAL A 17 -11.10 -11.64 2.98
N GLN A 18 -10.86 -11.85 1.67
CA GLN A 18 -10.70 -13.18 1.09
C GLN A 18 -9.54 -13.95 1.74
N ASP A 19 -8.40 -13.29 1.89
CA ASP A 19 -7.20 -13.88 2.47
C ASP A 19 -7.43 -14.29 3.93
N LEU A 20 -7.90 -13.35 4.76
CA LEU A 20 -8.21 -13.60 6.17
C LEU A 20 -9.26 -14.69 6.37
N ALA A 21 -10.30 -14.75 5.53
CA ALA A 21 -11.34 -15.76 5.63
C ALA A 21 -10.81 -17.18 5.33
N ASN A 22 -9.76 -17.28 4.50
CA ASN A 22 -9.11 -18.56 4.18
C ASN A 22 -8.04 -18.97 5.19
N ASP A 23 -7.57 -18.06 6.06
CA ASP A 23 -6.54 -18.37 7.04
C ASP A 23 -7.13 -19.13 8.26
N ALA A 24 -6.46 -20.23 8.65
CA ALA A 24 -6.91 -21.05 9.77
C ALA A 24 -6.76 -20.36 11.14
N ARG A 25 -5.93 -19.33 11.25
CA ARG A 25 -5.72 -18.53 12.47
C ARG A 25 -6.87 -17.55 12.76
N VAL A 26 -7.70 -17.27 11.75
CA VAL A 26 -8.81 -16.32 11.83
C VAL A 26 -10.13 -17.08 12.01
N ASP A 27 -10.90 -16.73 13.03
CA ASP A 27 -12.21 -17.30 13.34
C ASP A 27 -13.34 -16.44 12.77
N GLU A 28 -13.15 -15.11 12.75
CA GLU A 28 -14.13 -14.16 12.24
C GLU A 28 -13.45 -12.99 11.49
N VAL A 29 -13.98 -12.65 10.32
CA VAL A 29 -13.64 -11.47 9.54
C VAL A 29 -14.85 -10.54 9.48
N VAL A 30 -14.73 -9.35 10.04
CA VAL A 30 -15.79 -8.34 9.98
C VAL A 30 -15.56 -7.41 8.79
N ILE A 31 -16.42 -7.46 7.77
CA ILE A 31 -16.44 -6.43 6.73
C ILE A 31 -17.11 -5.19 7.32
N ALA A 32 -16.31 -4.22 7.73
CA ALA A 32 -16.77 -2.94 8.23
C ALA A 32 -16.75 -1.90 7.10
N ASP A 33 -17.92 -1.47 6.65
CA ASP A 33 -18.02 -0.55 5.52
C ASP A 33 -19.26 0.35 5.68
N ILE A 34 -19.20 1.54 5.08
CA ILE A 34 -20.35 2.44 4.99
C ILE A 34 -21.37 1.93 3.94
N ASP A 35 -20.86 1.24 2.89
CA ASP A 35 -21.65 0.63 1.83
C ASP A 35 -21.94 -0.85 2.14
N VAL A 36 -23.05 -1.06 2.85
CA VAL A 36 -23.50 -2.40 3.26
C VAL A 36 -23.86 -3.27 2.06
N GLU A 37 -24.36 -2.71 0.96
CA GLU A 37 -24.75 -3.50 -0.22
C GLU A 37 -23.51 -4.05 -0.94
N SER A 38 -22.46 -3.23 -1.08
CA SER A 38 -21.18 -3.71 -1.57
C SER A 38 -20.56 -4.76 -0.64
N ALA A 39 -20.69 -4.59 0.70
CA ALA A 39 -20.22 -5.57 1.67
C ALA A 39 -20.94 -6.92 1.54
N LYS A 40 -22.26 -6.91 1.31
CA LYS A 40 -23.04 -8.14 1.03
C LYS A 40 -22.56 -8.82 -0.25
N THR A 41 -22.30 -8.05 -1.32
CA THR A 41 -21.79 -8.60 -2.58
C THR A 41 -20.46 -9.35 -2.38
N VAL A 42 -19.54 -8.80 -1.56
CA VAL A 42 -18.28 -9.46 -1.22
C VAL A 42 -18.52 -10.73 -0.40
N ALA A 43 -19.36 -10.65 0.64
CA ALA A 43 -19.65 -11.78 1.52
C ALA A 43 -20.32 -12.93 0.78
N GLU A 44 -21.29 -12.63 -0.10
CA GLU A 44 -21.97 -13.63 -0.93
C GLU A 44 -21.02 -14.27 -1.95
N TYR A 45 -20.11 -13.49 -2.55
CA TYR A 45 -19.12 -14.02 -3.49
C TYR A 45 -18.14 -14.99 -2.81
N LEU A 46 -17.70 -14.65 -1.60
CA LEU A 46 -16.72 -15.46 -0.87
C LEU A 46 -17.34 -16.67 -0.18
N ASP A 47 -18.63 -16.65 0.11
CA ASP A 47 -19.44 -17.74 0.71
C ASP A 47 -18.74 -18.41 1.91
N SER A 48 -18.17 -17.60 2.81
CA SER A 48 -17.45 -18.09 3.99
C SER A 48 -18.24 -17.87 5.27
N PRO A 49 -18.40 -18.90 6.12
CA PRO A 49 -19.10 -18.77 7.41
C PRO A 49 -18.35 -17.88 8.42
N LYS A 50 -17.11 -17.54 8.17
CA LYS A 50 -16.30 -16.64 9.01
C LYS A 50 -16.62 -15.16 8.78
N ILE A 51 -17.33 -14.81 7.71
CA ILE A 51 -17.56 -13.41 7.34
C ILE A 51 -18.83 -12.88 8.00
N SER A 52 -18.69 -11.76 8.70
CA SER A 52 -19.80 -10.95 9.19
C SER A 52 -19.72 -9.54 8.61
N ILE A 53 -20.85 -8.81 8.60
CA ILE A 53 -20.93 -7.46 8.02
C ILE A 53 -21.37 -6.49 9.12
N GLN A 54 -20.68 -5.36 9.18
CA GLN A 54 -21.06 -4.27 10.09
C GLN A 54 -21.05 -2.94 9.33
N LYS A 55 -22.15 -2.17 9.44
CA LYS A 55 -22.16 -0.81 8.90
C LYS A 55 -21.32 0.08 9.81
N VAL A 56 -20.30 0.72 9.24
CA VAL A 56 -19.42 1.63 9.96
C VAL A 56 -19.24 2.91 9.14
N ASP A 57 -19.46 4.05 9.80
CA ASP A 57 -19.07 5.36 9.29
C ASP A 57 -17.94 5.89 10.18
N VAL A 58 -16.76 6.11 9.61
CA VAL A 58 -15.60 6.64 10.34
C VAL A 58 -15.86 8.04 10.93
N ASN A 59 -16.83 8.80 10.40
CA ASN A 59 -17.21 10.10 10.91
C ASN A 59 -18.10 10.01 12.18
N ASP A 60 -18.71 8.86 12.44
CA ASP A 60 -19.36 8.56 13.74
C ASP A 60 -18.30 7.96 14.68
N GLU A 61 -17.51 8.82 15.32
CA GLU A 61 -16.39 8.41 16.15
C GLU A 61 -16.78 7.41 17.25
N GLU A 62 -17.86 7.68 17.98
CA GLU A 62 -18.32 6.78 19.06
C GLU A 62 -18.83 5.44 18.51
N GLY A 63 -19.57 5.48 17.41
CA GLY A 63 -20.05 4.29 16.73
C GLY A 63 -18.90 3.43 16.20
N PHE A 64 -17.89 4.09 15.64
CA PHE A 64 -16.70 3.39 15.13
C PHE A 64 -15.87 2.77 16.26
N VAL A 65 -15.60 3.48 17.37
CA VAL A 65 -14.91 2.91 18.54
C VAL A 65 -15.64 1.67 19.06
N ARG A 66 -16.98 1.74 19.21
CA ARG A 66 -17.77 0.56 19.61
C ARG A 66 -17.68 -0.60 18.63
N SER A 67 -17.54 -0.33 17.33
CA SER A 67 -17.42 -1.39 16.30
C SER A 67 -16.13 -2.18 16.41
N LEU A 68 -15.09 -1.59 16.96
CA LEU A 68 -13.78 -2.21 17.19
C LEU A 68 -13.76 -3.17 18.38
N GLU A 69 -14.73 -3.07 19.32
CA GLU A 69 -14.74 -3.90 20.51
C GLU A 69 -14.70 -5.40 20.21
N GLY A 70 -13.80 -6.10 20.90
CA GLY A 70 -13.59 -7.53 20.74
C GLY A 70 -12.83 -7.94 19.46
N SER A 71 -12.29 -6.99 18.70
CA SER A 71 -11.38 -7.29 17.59
C SER A 71 -9.94 -7.44 18.09
N ASP A 72 -9.23 -8.45 17.58
CA ASP A 72 -7.82 -8.70 17.85
C ASP A 72 -6.91 -7.76 17.04
N ALA A 73 -7.39 -7.27 15.88
CA ALA A 73 -6.76 -6.22 15.08
C ALA A 73 -7.76 -5.51 14.16
N CYS A 74 -7.43 -4.28 13.77
CA CYS A 74 -8.12 -3.50 12.74
C CYS A 74 -7.20 -3.32 11.52
N LEU A 75 -7.64 -3.80 10.36
CA LEU A 75 -7.02 -3.55 9.07
C LEU A 75 -7.80 -2.43 8.39
N ASN A 76 -7.14 -1.29 8.17
CA ASN A 76 -7.71 -0.15 7.47
C ASN A 76 -7.40 -0.22 5.97
N ALA A 77 -8.42 -0.51 5.17
CA ALA A 77 -8.40 -0.53 3.71
C ALA A 77 -9.17 0.66 3.09
N THR A 78 -9.43 1.70 3.86
CA THR A 78 -10.06 2.93 3.37
C THR A 78 -9.03 3.84 2.70
N VAL A 79 -9.47 5.01 2.21
CA VAL A 79 -8.58 5.99 1.61
C VAL A 79 -7.63 6.59 2.65
N TYR A 80 -6.39 6.82 2.28
CA TYR A 80 -5.28 7.15 3.18
C TYR A 80 -5.50 8.39 4.07
N TYR A 81 -6.31 9.35 3.65
CA TYR A 81 -6.58 10.57 4.44
C TYR A 81 -7.44 10.32 5.67
N THR A 82 -8.05 9.13 5.82
CA THR A 82 -8.75 8.72 7.05
C THR A 82 -7.83 8.04 8.07
N ASN A 83 -6.60 7.68 7.70
CA ASN A 83 -5.70 6.87 8.53
C ASN A 83 -5.54 7.41 9.95
N LEU A 84 -5.29 8.71 10.12
CA LEU A 84 -5.13 9.32 11.45
C LEU A 84 -6.38 9.19 12.30
N GLN A 85 -7.56 9.40 11.70
CA GLN A 85 -8.84 9.27 12.39
C GLN A 85 -9.09 7.82 12.83
N VAL A 86 -8.78 6.86 11.96
CA VAL A 86 -8.91 5.43 12.27
C VAL A 86 -7.94 5.01 13.36
N MET A 87 -6.68 5.47 13.33
CA MET A 87 -5.70 5.22 14.38
C MET A 87 -6.15 5.76 15.74
N GLU A 88 -6.74 6.97 15.79
CA GLU A 88 -7.29 7.53 17.03
C GLU A 88 -8.41 6.66 17.62
N ALA A 89 -9.29 6.12 16.78
CA ALA A 89 -10.33 5.22 17.22
C ALA A 89 -9.77 3.88 17.72
N CYS A 90 -8.79 3.30 17.01
CA CYS A 90 -8.09 2.08 17.42
C CYS A 90 -7.36 2.28 18.76
N LEU A 91 -6.70 3.41 18.94
CA LEU A 91 -6.04 3.77 20.20
C LEU A 91 -7.03 3.85 21.36
N LYS A 92 -8.19 4.49 21.15
CA LYS A 92 -9.27 4.57 22.16
C LYS A 92 -9.87 3.22 22.51
N ALA A 93 -10.02 2.34 21.50
CA ALA A 93 -10.56 1.00 21.69
C ALA A 93 -9.52 0.00 22.25
N GLY A 94 -8.22 0.35 22.25
CA GLY A 94 -7.13 -0.55 22.62
C GLY A 94 -6.92 -1.68 21.58
N VAL A 95 -7.26 -1.45 20.31
CA VAL A 95 -7.18 -2.44 19.23
C VAL A 95 -5.98 -2.16 18.34
N PRO A 96 -5.11 -3.16 18.08
CA PRO A 96 -3.98 -3.04 17.16
C PRO A 96 -4.41 -2.61 15.75
N TYR A 97 -3.55 -1.86 15.06
CA TYR A 97 -3.84 -1.21 13.78
C TYR A 97 -2.84 -1.58 12.68
N THR A 98 -3.34 -1.78 11.46
CA THR A 98 -2.52 -1.77 10.24
C THR A 98 -3.25 -1.08 9.09
N ASP A 99 -2.50 -0.53 8.13
CA ASP A 99 -3.02 0.09 6.91
C ASP A 99 -2.21 -0.28 5.66
N MET A 100 -2.73 0.11 4.49
CA MET A 100 -2.12 -0.14 3.18
C MET A 100 -1.21 1.02 2.72
N GLY A 101 -0.95 2.01 3.58
CA GLY A 101 -0.12 3.17 3.33
C GLY A 101 -0.84 4.50 3.47
N GLY A 102 -0.06 5.57 3.67
CA GLY A 102 -0.55 6.93 3.92
C GLY A 102 0.04 7.98 2.97
N LEU A 103 0.68 7.58 1.88
CA LEU A 103 1.59 8.42 1.12
C LEU A 103 2.65 9.07 2.05
N PHE A 104 3.53 9.91 1.54
CA PHE A 104 4.63 10.46 2.33
C PHE A 104 4.18 11.26 3.55
N PHE A 105 3.30 12.24 3.36
CA PHE A 105 2.97 13.21 4.41
C PHE A 105 2.09 12.64 5.53
N THR A 106 1.10 11.82 5.18
CA THR A 106 0.23 11.18 6.17
C THR A 106 1.01 10.15 6.98
N THR A 107 1.84 9.33 6.34
CA THR A 107 2.71 8.36 7.02
C THR A 107 3.60 9.03 8.07
N ARG A 108 4.20 10.19 7.75
CA ARG A 108 5.00 10.97 8.71
C ARG A 108 4.18 11.36 9.94
N LYS A 109 2.95 11.84 9.75
CA LYS A 109 2.05 12.20 10.86
C LYS A 109 1.59 10.99 11.67
N GLN A 110 1.38 9.85 11.03
CA GLN A 110 1.03 8.61 11.71
C GLN A 110 2.14 8.14 12.67
N LEU A 111 3.40 8.26 12.25
CA LEU A 111 4.56 7.93 13.09
C LEU A 111 4.69 8.82 14.34
N GLU A 112 4.19 10.05 14.31
CA GLU A 112 4.16 10.95 15.47
C GLU A 112 3.26 10.44 16.60
N LEU A 113 2.38 9.46 16.35
CA LEU A 113 1.53 8.84 17.36
C LEU A 113 2.25 7.75 18.17
N HIS A 114 3.52 7.44 17.88
CA HIS A 114 4.28 6.34 18.48
C HIS A 114 4.19 6.31 20.01
N ASP A 115 4.59 7.39 20.69
CA ASP A 115 4.62 7.45 22.14
C ASP A 115 3.25 7.25 22.80
N ARG A 116 2.18 7.68 22.10
CA ARG A 116 0.80 7.52 22.57
C ARG A 116 0.35 6.06 22.48
N PHE A 117 0.67 5.38 21.39
CA PHE A 117 0.39 3.95 21.20
C PHE A 117 1.21 3.10 22.16
N GLU A 118 2.51 3.39 22.32
CA GLU A 118 3.39 2.74 23.29
C GLU A 118 2.84 2.86 24.70
N SER A 119 2.50 4.08 25.14
CA SER A 119 1.98 4.35 26.49
C SER A 119 0.63 3.66 26.76
N ALA A 120 -0.17 3.44 25.71
CA ALA A 120 -1.47 2.75 25.80
C ALA A 120 -1.36 1.24 25.69
N GLY A 121 -0.17 0.69 25.40
CA GLY A 121 0.02 -0.74 25.17
C GLY A 121 -0.59 -1.24 23.86
N VAL A 122 -0.77 -0.38 22.86
CA VAL A 122 -1.37 -0.70 21.54
C VAL A 122 -0.30 -0.71 20.47
N SER A 123 -0.35 -1.67 19.56
CA SER A 123 0.60 -1.83 18.46
C SER A 123 0.02 -1.35 17.15
N ALA A 124 0.83 -0.72 16.30
CA ALA A 124 0.45 -0.37 14.94
C ALA A 124 1.57 -0.63 13.94
N VAL A 125 1.24 -1.28 12.82
CA VAL A 125 2.13 -1.46 11.67
C VAL A 125 1.56 -0.68 10.50
N LEU A 126 2.27 0.33 10.06
CA LEU A 126 1.86 1.18 8.95
C LEU A 126 2.33 0.60 7.62
N CYS A 127 1.76 1.11 6.53
CA CYS A 127 2.35 0.93 5.21
C CYS A 127 2.51 -0.54 4.79
N MET A 128 1.51 -1.38 5.05
CA MET A 128 1.48 -2.77 4.62
C MET A 128 0.63 -2.94 3.37
N GLY A 129 1.29 -3.17 2.25
CA GLY A 129 0.65 -3.38 0.96
C GLY A 129 1.63 -3.94 -0.06
N SER A 130 1.26 -3.86 -1.31
CA SER A 130 2.13 -4.20 -2.44
C SER A 130 3.32 -3.25 -2.51
N ALA A 131 3.03 -1.97 -2.53
CA ALA A 131 3.90 -0.83 -2.32
C ALA A 131 3.00 0.27 -1.71
N PRO A 132 3.32 0.76 -0.53
CA PRO A 132 4.36 0.36 0.41
C PRO A 132 4.12 -1.02 1.05
N GLY A 133 5.14 -1.55 1.72
CA GLY A 133 5.11 -2.80 2.48
C GLY A 133 6.11 -3.82 1.95
N VAL A 134 5.82 -4.47 0.82
CA VAL A 134 6.77 -5.42 0.20
C VAL A 134 8.15 -4.80 -0.01
N PRO A 135 8.32 -3.60 -0.62
CA PRO A 135 9.63 -2.99 -0.79
C PRO A 135 10.32 -2.61 0.52
N ASN A 136 9.55 -2.26 1.55
CA ASN A 136 10.10 -2.04 2.88
C ASN A 136 10.76 -3.31 3.46
N MET A 137 10.09 -4.45 3.32
CA MET A 137 10.61 -5.74 3.75
C MET A 137 11.80 -6.20 2.89
N GLN A 138 11.78 -5.92 1.58
CA GLN A 138 12.94 -6.14 0.70
C GLN A 138 14.15 -5.31 1.15
N ALA A 139 13.95 -4.02 1.43
CA ALA A 139 15.00 -3.14 1.93
C ALA A 139 15.54 -3.63 3.28
N ARG A 140 14.68 -4.07 4.22
CA ARG A 140 15.08 -4.64 5.50
C ARG A 140 15.91 -5.90 5.33
N TYR A 141 15.50 -6.82 4.45
CA TYR A 141 16.27 -8.05 4.17
C TYR A 141 17.69 -7.75 3.71
N ALA A 142 17.86 -6.78 2.82
CA ALA A 142 19.17 -6.35 2.33
C ALA A 142 19.94 -5.59 3.43
N ALA A 143 19.29 -4.69 4.16
CA ALA A 143 19.90 -3.90 5.22
C ALA A 143 20.50 -4.76 6.34
N ASP A 144 19.83 -5.85 6.72
CA ASP A 144 20.34 -6.78 7.74
C ASP A 144 21.65 -7.47 7.32
N ARG A 145 21.97 -7.47 6.01
CA ARG A 145 23.14 -8.14 5.42
C ARG A 145 24.26 -7.19 5.00
N LEU A 146 24.01 -5.89 5.03
CA LEU A 146 24.97 -4.85 4.68
C LEU A 146 25.50 -4.12 5.92
N ASP A 147 26.76 -3.68 5.87
CA ASP A 147 27.37 -2.86 6.94
C ASP A 147 26.90 -1.41 6.78
N THR A 148 26.90 -0.87 5.56
CA THR A 148 26.40 0.47 5.23
C THR A 148 25.51 0.39 3.98
N ILE A 149 24.62 1.38 3.83
CA ILE A 149 23.72 1.53 2.70
C ILE A 149 23.97 2.89 2.05
N GLU A 150 24.21 2.92 0.76
CA GLU A 150 24.35 4.15 -0.01
C GLU A 150 22.99 4.59 -0.59
N SER A 151 22.29 3.65 -1.27
CA SER A 151 21.00 3.98 -1.88
C SER A 151 20.00 2.84 -1.78
N ILE A 152 18.70 3.22 -1.75
CA ILE A 152 17.53 2.35 -1.82
C ILE A 152 16.67 2.83 -2.99
N LYS A 153 16.57 2.02 -4.05
CA LYS A 153 15.87 2.35 -5.29
C LYS A 153 14.70 1.40 -5.48
N ILE A 154 13.48 1.95 -5.55
CA ILE A 154 12.26 1.13 -5.64
C ILE A 154 11.59 1.37 -6.98
N PHE A 155 11.26 0.26 -7.66
CA PHE A 155 10.60 0.25 -8.96
C PHE A 155 9.38 -0.66 -8.91
N ASP A 156 8.20 -0.13 -9.19
CA ASP A 156 6.95 -0.87 -9.28
C ASP A 156 6.53 -1.03 -10.75
N GLY A 157 6.87 -2.17 -11.34
CA GLY A 157 6.58 -2.50 -12.74
C GLY A 157 5.28 -3.26 -12.87
N ILE A 158 4.33 -2.70 -13.61
CA ILE A 158 3.02 -3.31 -13.88
C ILE A 158 2.86 -3.52 -15.38
N LYS A 159 2.40 -4.71 -15.78
CA LYS A 159 2.12 -5.02 -17.19
C LYS A 159 1.15 -3.99 -17.77
N PRO A 160 1.50 -3.31 -18.86
CA PRO A 160 0.58 -2.37 -19.50
C PRO A 160 -0.73 -3.05 -19.88
N PRO A 161 -1.89 -2.38 -19.72
CA PRO A 161 -3.18 -2.92 -20.12
C PRO A 161 -3.33 -2.90 -21.64
N ALA A 162 -4.44 -3.46 -22.13
CA ALA A 162 -4.84 -3.26 -23.53
C ALA A 162 -5.04 -1.75 -23.81
N PRO A 163 -4.73 -1.26 -25.02
CA PRO A 163 -4.76 0.19 -25.33
C PRO A 163 -6.14 0.86 -25.13
N ASP A 164 -7.21 0.08 -25.16
CA ASP A 164 -8.60 0.51 -24.95
C ASP A 164 -9.09 0.34 -23.51
N ASP A 165 -8.27 -0.23 -22.62
CA ASP A 165 -8.59 -0.34 -21.19
C ASP A 165 -8.29 0.98 -20.48
N VAL A 166 -9.37 1.66 -20.07
CA VAL A 166 -9.30 2.98 -19.40
C VAL A 166 -9.56 2.89 -17.89
N ARG A 167 -9.50 1.69 -17.32
CA ARG A 167 -9.87 1.47 -15.91
C ARG A 167 -8.75 1.81 -14.95
N PHE A 168 -9.12 2.37 -13.82
CA PHE A 168 -8.23 2.58 -12.67
C PHE A 168 -8.06 1.27 -11.89
N SER A 169 -6.84 0.99 -11.46
CA SER A 169 -6.48 -0.25 -10.75
C SER A 169 -6.91 -0.24 -9.28
N TYR A 170 -6.97 0.95 -8.64
CA TYR A 170 -7.39 1.12 -7.24
C TYR A 170 -8.06 2.49 -7.00
N ALA A 171 -8.05 2.99 -5.77
CA ALA A 171 -8.77 4.20 -5.37
C ALA A 171 -8.37 5.43 -6.20
N VAL A 172 -9.30 5.97 -6.97
CA VAL A 172 -9.10 7.14 -7.83
C VAL A 172 -8.49 8.34 -7.09
N PRO A 173 -8.94 8.71 -5.87
CA PRO A 173 -8.34 9.83 -5.15
C PRO A 173 -6.84 9.66 -4.92
N THR A 174 -6.40 8.44 -4.58
CA THR A 174 -4.98 8.14 -4.33
C THR A 174 -4.18 8.24 -5.62
N ILE A 175 -4.65 7.64 -6.73
CA ILE A 175 -3.98 7.71 -8.04
C ILE A 175 -3.88 9.16 -8.52
N VAL A 176 -4.91 9.98 -8.33
CA VAL A 176 -4.87 11.41 -8.68
C VAL A 176 -3.79 12.12 -7.89
N ASP A 177 -3.67 11.87 -6.57
CA ASP A 177 -2.63 12.47 -5.75
C ASP A 177 -1.22 12.01 -6.17
N GLU A 178 -1.05 10.74 -6.49
CA GLU A 178 0.22 10.21 -6.97
C GLU A 178 0.64 10.78 -8.34
N ILE A 179 -0.32 11.17 -9.19
CA ILE A 179 -0.06 11.79 -10.49
C ILE A 179 0.24 13.30 -10.35
N THR A 180 -0.40 14.00 -9.40
CA THR A 180 -0.45 15.46 -9.37
C THR A 180 0.36 16.11 -8.26
N VAL A 181 0.60 15.42 -7.14
CA VAL A 181 1.35 15.95 -6.01
C VAL A 181 2.86 15.72 -6.23
N GLU A 182 3.67 16.68 -5.83
CA GLU A 182 5.12 16.61 -5.90
C GLU A 182 5.65 15.41 -5.10
N PRO A 183 6.32 14.43 -5.75
CA PRO A 183 6.94 13.32 -5.05
C PRO A 183 8.12 13.79 -4.20
N MET A 184 8.24 13.20 -3.03
CA MET A 184 9.41 13.35 -2.18
C MET A 184 10.44 12.26 -2.51
N VAL A 185 11.68 12.64 -2.63
CA VAL A 185 12.84 11.75 -2.69
C VAL A 185 13.79 12.09 -1.54
N PHE A 186 14.69 11.17 -1.21
CA PHE A 186 15.75 11.42 -0.25
C PHE A 186 17.07 11.48 -1.03
N GLU A 187 17.75 12.63 -0.98
CA GLU A 187 18.99 12.90 -1.67
C GLU A 187 19.98 13.58 -0.73
N GLU A 188 21.24 13.12 -0.73
CA GLU A 188 22.35 13.67 0.09
C GLU A 188 21.99 13.88 1.58
N GLY A 189 21.10 13.02 2.11
CA GLY A 189 20.70 13.09 3.51
C GLY A 189 19.48 13.95 3.82
N GLU A 190 18.83 14.51 2.80
CA GLU A 190 17.67 15.39 2.94
C GLU A 190 16.48 14.96 2.09
N PHE A 191 15.26 15.29 2.55
CA PHE A 191 14.05 15.09 1.75
C PHE A 191 13.87 16.25 0.78
N VAL A 192 13.74 15.93 -0.50
CA VAL A 192 13.63 16.92 -1.59
C VAL A 192 12.37 16.64 -2.41
N ALA A 193 11.55 17.68 -2.63
CA ALA A 193 10.42 17.60 -3.54
C ALA A 193 10.89 17.65 -5.00
N LYS A 194 10.26 16.85 -5.85
CA LYS A 194 10.52 16.82 -7.30
C LYS A 194 9.22 17.13 -8.06
N PRO A 195 9.30 17.60 -9.31
CA PRO A 195 8.08 17.76 -10.12
C PRO A 195 7.35 16.41 -10.29
N PRO A 196 6.01 16.41 -10.32
CA PRO A 196 5.22 15.20 -10.56
C PRO A 196 5.62 14.52 -11.88
N LEU A 197 5.67 13.19 -11.87
CA LEU A 197 6.04 12.34 -13.02
C LEU A 197 7.43 12.65 -13.61
N SER A 198 8.31 13.32 -12.86
CA SER A 198 9.69 13.55 -13.26
C SER A 198 10.59 12.33 -13.07
N GLY A 199 11.89 12.46 -13.27
CA GLY A 199 12.85 11.39 -13.02
C GLY A 199 12.67 10.19 -13.93
N PHE A 200 12.25 10.42 -15.18
CA PHE A 200 12.05 9.37 -16.17
C PHE A 200 13.33 8.53 -16.36
N GLU A 201 13.14 7.21 -16.33
CA GLU A 201 14.12 6.22 -16.79
C GLU A 201 13.43 4.95 -17.27
N ASP A 202 14.07 4.22 -18.17
CA ASP A 202 13.66 2.87 -18.55
C ASP A 202 14.30 1.86 -17.62
N TYR A 203 13.51 0.92 -17.04
CA TYR A 203 13.99 -0.11 -16.14
C TYR A 203 13.64 -1.51 -16.65
N TRP A 204 14.59 -2.46 -16.53
CA TRP A 204 14.41 -3.86 -16.93
C TRP A 204 13.84 -4.70 -15.80
N PHE A 205 12.63 -5.21 -16.03
CA PHE A 205 11.96 -6.19 -15.19
C PHE A 205 12.12 -7.62 -15.71
N THR A 206 11.76 -8.58 -14.87
CA THR A 206 11.69 -10.00 -15.25
C THR A 206 10.67 -10.20 -16.37
N GLN A 207 10.98 -11.07 -17.34
CA GLN A 207 10.02 -11.41 -18.40
C GLN A 207 8.75 -12.02 -17.80
N PRO A 208 7.55 -11.72 -18.31
CA PRO A 208 7.28 -11.02 -19.59
C PRO A 208 7.10 -9.49 -19.48
N LEU A 209 7.41 -8.88 -18.33
CA LEU A 209 7.28 -7.42 -18.14
C LEU A 209 8.29 -6.64 -19.00
N GLY A 210 9.55 -7.06 -19.00
CA GLY A 210 10.60 -6.49 -19.84
C GLY A 210 10.96 -5.05 -19.49
N LEU A 211 11.21 -4.22 -20.49
CA LEU A 211 11.60 -2.81 -20.32
C LEU A 211 10.35 -1.93 -20.14
N LEU A 212 10.27 -1.22 -19.03
CA LEU A 212 9.16 -0.32 -18.71
C LEU A 212 9.65 1.10 -18.40
N PRO A 213 8.89 2.14 -18.82
CA PRO A 213 9.18 3.52 -18.48
C PRO A 213 8.75 3.83 -17.05
N MET A 214 9.65 4.35 -16.22
CA MET A 214 9.43 4.61 -14.81
C MET A 214 9.45 6.10 -14.50
N HIS A 215 8.60 6.54 -13.58
CA HIS A 215 8.48 7.94 -13.15
C HIS A 215 8.43 8.04 -11.63
N LEU A 216 8.96 9.11 -11.07
CA LEU A 216 8.80 9.44 -9.65
C LEU A 216 7.33 9.73 -9.34
N THR A 217 6.85 9.20 -8.23
CA THR A 217 5.55 9.50 -7.66
C THR A 217 5.64 9.63 -6.14
N LEU A 218 4.67 10.31 -5.52
CA LEU A 218 4.58 10.44 -4.07
C LEU A 218 4.26 9.09 -3.46
N HIS A 219 5.12 8.60 -2.55
CA HIS A 219 4.93 7.28 -1.93
C HIS A 219 5.45 7.21 -0.49
N SER A 220 4.98 6.21 0.29
CA SER A 220 5.25 6.12 1.74
C SER A 220 6.64 5.60 2.07
N GLU A 221 7.26 4.76 1.25
CA GLU A 221 8.56 4.13 1.53
C GLU A 221 9.64 5.17 1.76
N VAL A 222 9.59 6.26 0.99
CA VAL A 222 10.54 7.37 1.13
C VAL A 222 10.40 8.07 2.48
N ALA A 223 9.20 8.02 3.09
CA ALA A 223 8.98 8.62 4.41
C ALA A 223 9.64 7.84 5.55
N THR A 224 9.88 6.54 5.37
CA THR A 224 10.29 5.62 6.44
C THR A 224 11.69 5.06 6.25
N LEU A 225 12.03 4.50 5.09
CA LEU A 225 13.29 3.79 4.86
C LEU A 225 14.55 4.60 5.17
N PRO A 226 14.69 5.87 4.73
CA PRO A 226 15.89 6.65 5.07
C PRO A 226 16.02 6.91 6.57
N VAL A 227 14.89 7.01 7.29
CA VAL A 227 14.87 7.23 8.72
C VAL A 227 15.18 5.94 9.47
N SER A 228 14.59 4.82 9.07
CA SER A 228 14.81 3.49 9.65
C SER A 228 16.28 3.04 9.51
N PHE A 229 16.94 3.39 8.41
CA PHE A 229 18.32 2.99 8.13
C PHE A 229 19.34 4.15 8.19
N LYS A 230 18.99 5.26 8.87
CA LYS A 230 19.91 6.43 9.01
C LYS A 230 21.29 6.06 9.53
N ASP A 231 21.37 5.12 10.49
CA ASP A 231 22.61 4.69 11.12
C ASP A 231 23.48 3.84 10.17
N LYS A 232 22.93 3.37 9.04
CA LYS A 232 23.66 2.70 7.95
C LYS A 232 24.13 3.67 6.87
N GLY A 233 23.79 4.95 6.95
CA GLY A 233 24.33 6.02 6.11
C GLY A 233 23.64 6.19 4.76
N VAL A 234 22.35 5.87 4.65
CA VAL A 234 21.55 6.08 3.42
C VAL A 234 21.67 7.51 2.93
N LYS A 235 22.01 7.68 1.64
CA LYS A 235 22.13 8.99 0.98
C LYS A 235 21.06 9.22 -0.07
N GLU A 236 20.53 8.16 -0.67
CA GLU A 236 19.51 8.22 -1.72
C GLU A 236 18.38 7.23 -1.45
N CYS A 237 17.14 7.68 -1.56
CA CYS A 237 15.97 6.81 -1.60
C CYS A 237 14.89 7.41 -2.48
N PHE A 238 14.32 6.61 -3.38
CA PHE A 238 13.19 7.01 -4.22
C PHE A 238 12.27 5.84 -4.55
N PHE A 239 11.05 6.20 -4.96
CA PHE A 239 10.05 5.28 -5.51
C PHE A 239 9.64 5.73 -6.91
N LYS A 240 9.62 4.78 -7.85
CA LYS A 240 9.16 4.98 -9.24
C LYS A 240 8.17 3.91 -9.65
N ILE A 241 7.20 4.29 -10.47
CA ILE A 241 6.17 3.41 -11.01
C ILE A 241 5.96 3.66 -12.50
N ASN A 242 5.47 2.66 -13.25
CA ASN A 242 5.02 2.80 -14.61
C ASN A 242 3.50 2.93 -14.67
N TYR A 243 2.97 4.09 -14.96
CA TYR A 243 1.54 4.39 -15.27
C TYR A 243 0.46 3.61 -14.48
N TRP A 244 0.76 3.09 -13.27
CA TRP A 244 -0.20 2.42 -12.36
C TRP A 244 -1.00 1.26 -12.98
N GLY A 245 -0.46 0.57 -14.00
CA GLY A 245 -1.22 -0.42 -14.78
C GLY A 245 -2.36 0.19 -15.60
N MET A 246 -2.31 1.50 -15.87
CA MET A 246 -3.19 2.22 -16.78
C MET A 246 -2.48 2.49 -18.12
N ALA A 247 -3.25 2.81 -19.15
CA ALA A 247 -2.69 3.33 -20.40
C ALA A 247 -2.06 4.71 -20.16
N LYS A 248 -0.90 4.99 -20.79
CA LYS A 248 -0.22 6.28 -20.71
C LYS A 248 -1.17 7.45 -21.00
N GLU A 249 -2.01 7.30 -22.00
CA GLU A 249 -2.98 8.29 -22.44
C GLU A 249 -4.01 8.64 -21.35
N MET A 250 -4.32 7.69 -20.46
CA MET A 250 -5.23 7.94 -19.33
C MET A 250 -4.52 8.80 -18.27
N VAL A 251 -3.26 8.50 -17.94
CA VAL A 251 -2.46 9.30 -17.00
C VAL A 251 -2.32 10.74 -17.51
N GLU A 252 -2.04 10.92 -18.80
CA GLU A 252 -1.96 12.24 -19.42
C GLU A 252 -3.29 13.00 -19.35
N LYS A 253 -4.43 12.34 -19.55
CA LYS A 253 -5.75 12.97 -19.39
C LYS A 253 -6.01 13.43 -17.96
N VAL A 254 -5.68 12.62 -16.96
CA VAL A 254 -5.81 13.01 -15.54
C VAL A 254 -4.94 14.22 -15.24
N ARG A 255 -3.69 14.23 -15.71
CA ARG A 255 -2.76 15.36 -15.56
C ARG A 255 -3.32 16.64 -16.19
N VAL A 256 -3.83 16.57 -17.41
CA VAL A 256 -4.43 17.72 -18.09
C VAL A 256 -5.64 18.26 -17.34
N LEU A 257 -6.52 17.38 -16.80
CA LEU A 257 -7.63 17.82 -15.96
C LEU A 257 -7.13 18.55 -14.71
N ALA A 258 -6.10 18.05 -14.05
CA ALA A 258 -5.50 18.71 -12.89
C ALA A 258 -4.90 20.09 -13.26
N GLU A 259 -4.20 20.21 -14.40
CA GLU A 259 -3.67 21.48 -14.91
C GLU A 259 -4.77 22.53 -15.16
N PHE A 260 -5.98 22.11 -15.48
CA PHE A 260 -7.17 22.97 -15.57
C PHE A 260 -7.85 23.24 -14.21
N GLY A 261 -7.31 22.73 -13.10
CA GLY A 261 -7.81 22.96 -11.75
C GLY A 261 -8.92 22.02 -11.31
N PHE A 262 -9.18 20.91 -12.03
CA PHE A 262 -10.16 19.90 -11.61
C PHE A 262 -9.72 19.11 -10.39
N ASP A 263 -8.45 19.15 -9.97
CA ASP A 263 -7.95 18.58 -8.73
C ASP A 263 -8.03 19.55 -7.54
N GLY A 264 -8.54 20.78 -7.75
CA GLY A 264 -8.70 21.83 -6.75
C GLY A 264 -9.61 21.41 -5.61
N ARG A 265 -9.17 21.67 -4.36
CA ARG A 265 -9.88 21.31 -3.13
C ARG A 265 -10.77 22.44 -2.57
N GLU A 266 -10.58 23.66 -3.07
CA GLU A 266 -11.41 24.79 -2.69
C GLU A 266 -12.70 24.80 -3.52
N PRO A 267 -13.86 25.02 -2.89
CA PRO A 267 -15.13 25.04 -3.61
C PRO A 267 -15.22 26.23 -4.57
N VAL A 268 -15.80 26.00 -5.75
CA VAL A 268 -16.14 27.01 -6.74
C VAL A 268 -17.64 27.16 -6.89
N ASP A 269 -18.11 28.36 -7.14
CA ASP A 269 -19.53 28.61 -7.43
C ASP A 269 -19.85 28.27 -8.89
N VAL A 270 -20.83 27.39 -9.09
CA VAL A 270 -21.39 27.05 -10.41
C VAL A 270 -22.88 27.35 -10.39
N ASP A 271 -23.24 28.49 -10.91
CA ASP A 271 -24.65 28.97 -10.97
C ASP A 271 -25.36 28.93 -9.61
N GLY A 272 -24.67 29.36 -8.53
CA GLY A 272 -25.21 29.38 -7.17
C GLY A 272 -25.07 28.04 -6.41
N THR A 273 -24.45 27.04 -7.01
CA THR A 273 -24.13 25.76 -6.35
C THR A 273 -22.64 25.69 -6.01
N SER A 274 -22.32 25.43 -4.75
CA SER A 274 -20.93 25.23 -4.31
C SER A 274 -20.47 23.82 -4.72
N VAL A 275 -19.43 23.73 -5.55
CA VAL A 275 -18.87 22.47 -6.05
C VAL A 275 -17.37 22.43 -5.75
N VAL A 276 -16.88 21.33 -5.15
CA VAL A 276 -15.45 21.07 -5.02
C VAL A 276 -14.98 20.36 -6.30
N PRO A 277 -14.13 20.98 -7.13
CA PRO A 277 -13.73 20.43 -8.44
C PRO A 277 -13.16 19.00 -8.33
N ARG A 278 -12.31 18.76 -7.33
CA ARG A 278 -11.72 17.44 -7.08
C ARG A 278 -12.77 16.36 -6.78
N GLU A 279 -13.75 16.65 -5.95
CA GLU A 279 -14.80 15.68 -5.60
C GLU A 279 -15.64 15.32 -6.82
N PHE A 280 -15.93 16.31 -7.66
CA PHE A 280 -16.62 16.10 -8.92
C PHE A 280 -15.79 15.23 -9.87
N MET A 281 -14.52 15.56 -10.08
CA MET A 281 -13.60 14.78 -10.95
C MET A 281 -13.47 13.34 -10.46
N VAL A 282 -13.22 13.14 -9.17
CA VAL A 282 -13.09 11.79 -8.56
C VAL A 282 -14.38 11.00 -8.73
N SER A 283 -15.55 11.61 -8.50
CA SER A 283 -16.85 10.97 -8.70
C SER A 283 -17.03 10.47 -10.13
N MET A 284 -16.69 11.31 -11.13
CA MET A 284 -16.78 10.94 -12.54
C MET A 284 -15.82 9.81 -12.90
N LEU A 285 -14.58 9.87 -12.42
CA LEU A 285 -13.54 8.86 -12.72
C LEU A 285 -13.79 7.53 -11.99
N SER A 286 -14.48 7.53 -10.85
CA SER A 286 -14.78 6.32 -10.07
C SER A 286 -15.69 5.33 -10.82
N GLY A 287 -16.38 5.76 -11.87
CA GLY A 287 -17.10 4.87 -12.79
C GLY A 287 -16.19 3.96 -13.65
N TYR A 288 -14.89 4.25 -13.70
CA TYR A 288 -13.90 3.51 -14.50
C TYR A 288 -12.98 2.63 -13.64
N VAL A 289 -13.45 2.05 -12.57
CA VAL A 289 -12.68 1.16 -11.69
C VAL A 289 -13.08 -0.31 -11.93
N HIS A 290 -12.14 -1.25 -11.83
CA HIS A 290 -12.42 -2.68 -11.92
C HIS A 290 -13.49 -3.11 -10.92
N SER A 291 -14.32 -4.09 -11.27
CA SER A 291 -15.30 -4.64 -10.33
C SER A 291 -14.59 -5.46 -9.22
N VAL A 292 -15.21 -5.56 -8.04
CA VAL A 292 -14.70 -6.38 -6.94
C VAL A 292 -14.63 -7.85 -7.34
N THR A 293 -15.63 -8.36 -8.06
CA THR A 293 -15.68 -9.74 -8.53
C THR A 293 -14.57 -10.07 -9.54
N ASP A 294 -14.15 -9.10 -10.37
CA ASP A 294 -12.99 -9.29 -11.26
C ASP A 294 -11.69 -9.44 -10.47
N LEU A 295 -11.55 -8.70 -9.38
CA LEU A 295 -10.36 -8.76 -8.51
C LEU A 295 -10.29 -10.07 -7.72
N LEU A 296 -11.40 -10.57 -7.23
CA LEU A 296 -11.49 -11.82 -6.47
C LEU A 296 -11.41 -13.07 -7.35
N ALA A 297 -11.77 -12.97 -8.64
CA ALA A 297 -11.76 -14.11 -9.56
C ALA A 297 -10.36 -14.74 -9.69
N PRO A 298 -10.25 -16.08 -9.85
CA PRO A 298 -8.96 -16.74 -10.07
C PRO A 298 -8.31 -16.29 -11.39
N PRO A 299 -6.96 -16.43 -11.53
CA PRO A 299 -6.27 -16.10 -12.78
C PRO A 299 -6.86 -16.86 -13.97
N LYS A 300 -6.99 -16.18 -15.11
CA LYS A 300 -7.59 -16.76 -16.33
C LYS A 300 -6.67 -17.71 -17.11
N SER A 301 -5.36 -17.73 -16.81
CA SER A 301 -4.34 -18.55 -17.50
C SER A 301 -3.57 -19.44 -16.53
N GLN A 302 -3.15 -20.63 -17.03
CA GLN A 302 -2.27 -21.54 -16.31
C GLN A 302 -1.14 -21.98 -17.25
N PRO A 303 0.18 -21.80 -16.92
CA PRO A 303 0.68 -21.06 -15.76
C PRO A 303 0.34 -19.55 -15.86
N PRO A 304 0.11 -18.90 -14.73
CA PRO A 304 -0.19 -17.48 -14.74
C PRO A 304 1.01 -16.67 -15.25
N ASP A 305 0.78 -15.75 -16.20
CA ASP A 305 1.79 -14.77 -16.57
C ASP A 305 2.02 -13.79 -15.42
N TRP A 306 3.27 -13.41 -15.16
CA TRP A 306 3.57 -12.32 -14.24
C TRP A 306 3.01 -11.01 -14.77
N THR A 307 2.21 -10.34 -13.96
CA THR A 307 1.57 -9.06 -14.33
C THR A 307 2.15 -7.87 -13.59
N LYS A 308 2.91 -8.13 -12.51
CA LYS A 308 3.56 -7.12 -11.68
C LYS A 308 4.85 -7.67 -11.08
N GLU A 309 5.88 -6.83 -11.03
CA GLU A 309 7.10 -7.04 -10.26
C GLU A 309 7.45 -5.77 -9.48
N ILE A 310 7.60 -5.89 -8.17
CA ILE A 310 8.12 -4.83 -7.32
C ILE A 310 9.58 -5.13 -7.07
N VAL A 311 10.45 -4.22 -7.46
CA VAL A 311 11.89 -4.36 -7.31
C VAL A 311 12.41 -3.32 -6.33
N THR A 312 13.21 -3.77 -5.36
CA THR A 312 14.04 -2.91 -4.52
C THR A 312 15.51 -3.23 -4.77
N GLU A 313 16.27 -2.23 -5.18
CA GLU A 313 17.73 -2.29 -5.25
C GLU A 313 18.31 -1.56 -4.07
N VAL A 314 19.10 -2.27 -3.28
CA VAL A 314 19.84 -1.70 -2.14
C VAL A 314 21.33 -1.79 -2.43
N HIS A 315 21.94 -0.63 -2.60
CA HIS A 315 23.38 -0.49 -2.83
C HIS A 315 24.07 -0.20 -1.49
N GLY A 316 25.11 -0.92 -1.19
CA GLY A 316 25.84 -0.73 0.06
C GLY A 316 27.16 -1.45 0.11
N ILE A 317 27.75 -1.51 1.30
CA ILE A 317 29.06 -2.14 1.53
C ILE A 317 28.89 -3.30 2.52
N LYS A 318 29.57 -4.42 2.24
CA LYS A 318 29.77 -5.53 3.15
C LYS A 318 31.22 -5.98 3.13
N ASP A 319 31.87 -6.05 4.28
CA ASP A 319 33.27 -6.44 4.43
C ASP A 319 34.21 -5.63 3.49
N GLY A 320 33.96 -4.33 3.35
CA GLY A 320 34.74 -3.40 2.53
C GLY A 320 34.51 -3.53 1.01
N LYS A 321 33.53 -4.31 0.56
CA LYS A 321 33.19 -4.50 -0.86
C LYS A 321 31.82 -3.92 -1.16
N GLU A 322 31.68 -3.32 -2.34
CA GLU A 322 30.39 -2.87 -2.86
C GLU A 322 29.51 -4.09 -3.19
N ILE A 323 28.29 -4.05 -2.70
CA ILE A 323 27.27 -5.09 -2.92
C ILE A 323 25.96 -4.42 -3.32
N VAL A 324 25.28 -4.98 -4.31
CA VAL A 324 23.94 -4.64 -4.68
C VAL A 324 23.03 -5.84 -4.44
N TYR A 325 22.03 -5.66 -3.59
CA TYR A 325 20.89 -6.56 -3.48
C TYR A 325 19.81 -6.07 -4.42
N ARG A 326 19.43 -6.85 -5.43
CA ARG A 326 18.23 -6.66 -6.23
C ARG A 326 17.21 -7.70 -5.78
N MET A 327 16.13 -7.27 -5.19
CA MET A 327 15.02 -8.11 -4.78
C MET A 327 13.79 -7.80 -5.62
N GLY A 328 13.24 -8.82 -6.29
CA GLY A 328 12.05 -8.71 -7.12
C GLY A 328 10.92 -9.57 -6.55
N THR A 329 9.78 -8.99 -6.26
CA THR A 329 8.56 -9.72 -5.87
C THR A 329 7.57 -9.73 -7.02
N LEU A 330 7.29 -10.94 -7.52
CA LEU A 330 6.45 -11.20 -8.71
C LEU A 330 5.07 -11.70 -8.30
N THR A 331 4.05 -11.25 -9.02
CA THR A 331 2.67 -11.74 -8.88
C THR A 331 1.96 -11.79 -10.22
N CYS A 332 1.06 -12.76 -10.38
CA CYS A 332 0.16 -12.88 -11.53
C CYS A 332 -1.10 -12.00 -11.42
N LYS A 333 -1.38 -11.47 -10.23
CA LYS A 333 -2.48 -10.52 -9.95
C LYS A 333 -1.91 -9.29 -9.28
N GLY A 334 -1.84 -8.17 -10.00
CA GLY A 334 -1.21 -6.94 -9.53
C GLY A 334 -1.73 -6.42 -8.18
N ALA A 335 -3.02 -6.60 -7.91
CA ALA A 335 -3.67 -6.16 -6.67
C ALA A 335 -3.47 -7.14 -5.49
N LEU A 336 -3.07 -8.40 -5.74
CA LEU A 336 -3.00 -9.44 -4.71
C LEU A 336 -2.10 -9.06 -3.52
N PRO A 337 -0.85 -8.60 -3.73
CA PRO A 337 0.01 -8.24 -2.60
C PRO A 337 -0.54 -7.09 -1.75
N THR A 338 -1.36 -6.20 -2.36
CA THR A 338 -1.95 -5.06 -1.64
C THR A 338 -2.94 -5.51 -0.57
N GLY A 339 -3.65 -6.62 -0.77
CA GLY A 339 -4.58 -7.17 0.23
C GLY A 339 -3.93 -8.21 1.15
N VAL A 340 -3.03 -9.05 0.62
CA VAL A 340 -2.38 -10.13 1.39
C VAL A 340 -1.37 -9.58 2.42
N ALA A 341 -0.53 -8.61 2.04
CA ALA A 341 0.46 -8.06 2.96
C ALA A 341 -0.14 -7.47 4.25
N PRO A 342 -1.20 -6.64 4.20
CA PRO A 342 -1.82 -6.13 5.41
C PRO A 342 -2.62 -7.19 6.17
N ALA A 343 -3.13 -8.23 5.50
CA ALA A 343 -3.77 -9.38 6.17
C ALA A 343 -2.75 -10.14 7.03
N ILE A 344 -1.54 -10.40 6.51
CA ILE A 344 -0.43 -10.98 7.28
C ILE A 344 -0.10 -10.09 8.50
N ALA A 345 0.01 -8.77 8.32
CA ALA A 345 0.30 -7.84 9.40
C ALA A 345 -0.82 -7.85 10.47
N ALA A 346 -2.10 -7.87 10.06
CA ALA A 346 -3.22 -7.92 10.98
C ALA A 346 -3.21 -9.21 11.81
N ILE A 347 -2.89 -10.36 11.21
CA ILE A 347 -2.73 -11.63 11.92
C ILE A 347 -1.58 -11.53 12.94
N TRP A 348 -0.42 -11.04 12.53
CA TRP A 348 0.74 -10.91 13.41
C TRP A 348 0.53 -9.92 14.57
N LEU A 349 -0.23 -8.86 14.33
CA LEU A 349 -0.70 -7.94 15.38
C LEU A 349 -1.64 -8.65 16.36
N GLY A 350 -2.61 -9.39 15.86
CA GLY A 350 -3.53 -10.17 16.70
C GLY A 350 -2.84 -11.30 17.49
N GLU A 351 -1.72 -11.83 16.98
CA GLU A 351 -0.84 -12.78 17.68
C GLU A 351 0.08 -12.11 18.71
N GLY A 352 0.11 -10.77 18.78
CA GLY A 352 0.98 -10.03 19.70
C GLY A 352 2.47 -10.08 19.34
N ARG A 353 2.81 -10.20 18.06
CA ARG A 353 4.20 -10.30 17.58
C ARG A 353 4.90 -8.94 17.46
N VAL A 354 4.17 -7.85 17.60
CA VAL A 354 4.68 -6.48 17.42
C VAL A 354 4.59 -5.75 18.75
N ASP A 355 5.67 -5.11 19.15
CA ASP A 355 5.72 -4.29 20.36
C ASP A 355 4.72 -3.11 20.27
N SER A 356 4.32 -2.58 21.43
CA SER A 356 3.45 -1.41 21.50
C SER A 356 4.15 -0.18 20.91
N GLY A 357 3.41 0.61 20.17
CA GLY A 357 3.92 1.78 19.44
C GLY A 357 3.45 1.80 17.99
N VAL A 358 3.95 2.72 17.18
CA VAL A 358 3.67 2.85 15.76
C VAL A 358 4.96 2.66 14.96
N PHE A 359 4.96 1.68 14.08
CA PHE A 359 6.16 1.29 13.34
C PHE A 359 5.88 1.14 11.84
N PRO A 360 6.84 1.48 10.98
CA PRO A 360 6.85 0.98 9.61
C PRO A 360 7.30 -0.50 9.61
N PRO A 361 6.97 -1.30 8.57
CA PRO A 361 7.21 -2.75 8.59
C PRO A 361 8.68 -3.12 8.72
N GLU A 362 9.58 -2.37 8.09
CA GLU A 362 11.03 -2.59 8.16
C GLU A 362 11.60 -2.42 9.57
N ALA A 363 10.90 -1.75 10.47
CA ALA A 363 11.36 -1.54 11.84
C ALA A 363 10.92 -2.65 12.81
N CYS A 364 9.84 -3.39 12.51
CA CYS A 364 9.22 -4.28 13.50
C CYS A 364 8.93 -5.71 13.00
N LEU A 365 8.97 -5.98 11.68
CA LEU A 365 8.64 -7.30 11.16
C LEU A 365 9.88 -8.06 10.68
N ASP A 366 9.81 -9.40 10.73
CA ASP A 366 10.85 -10.29 10.19
C ASP A 366 10.64 -10.49 8.66
N PRO A 367 11.62 -10.10 7.81
CA PRO A 367 11.47 -10.18 6.37
C PRO A 367 11.43 -11.61 5.83
N GLU A 368 12.15 -12.55 6.43
CA GLU A 368 12.17 -13.94 5.95
C GLU A 368 10.83 -14.63 6.24
N ALA A 369 10.28 -14.41 7.44
CA ALA A 369 8.94 -14.89 7.78
C ALA A 369 7.87 -14.28 6.88
N PHE A 370 7.96 -12.98 6.59
CA PHE A 370 7.03 -12.29 5.72
C PHE A 370 7.05 -12.83 4.28
N PHE A 371 8.22 -13.01 3.67
CA PHE A 371 8.31 -13.56 2.32
C PHE A 371 7.84 -15.02 2.25
N LYS A 372 8.04 -15.80 3.31
CA LYS A 372 7.52 -17.16 3.40
C LYS A 372 5.99 -17.22 3.47
N GLU A 373 5.36 -16.27 4.15
CA GLU A 373 3.89 -16.12 4.13
C GLU A 373 3.42 -15.74 2.73
N LEU A 374 4.04 -14.74 2.07
CA LEU A 374 3.69 -14.32 0.71
C LEU A 374 3.79 -15.47 -0.31
N GLU A 375 4.79 -16.34 -0.18
CA GLU A 375 4.98 -17.49 -1.07
C GLU A 375 3.78 -18.45 -1.06
N GLN A 376 3.08 -18.58 0.07
CA GLN A 376 1.88 -19.41 0.17
C GLN A 376 0.72 -18.89 -0.71
N HIS A 377 0.77 -17.61 -1.11
CA HIS A 377 -0.19 -16.92 -1.97
C HIS A 377 0.29 -16.77 -3.41
N GLU A 378 1.31 -17.54 -3.83
CA GLU A 378 1.92 -17.43 -5.16
C GLU A 378 2.52 -16.04 -5.46
N ILE A 379 2.93 -15.32 -4.40
CA ILE A 379 3.67 -14.05 -4.47
C ILE A 379 5.13 -14.39 -4.21
N ILE A 380 5.94 -14.40 -5.27
CA ILE A 380 7.29 -14.97 -5.24
C ILE A 380 8.34 -13.86 -5.16
N THR A 381 9.19 -13.91 -4.12
CA THR A 381 10.34 -13.00 -3.99
C THR A 381 11.62 -13.68 -4.45
N GLN A 382 12.32 -13.03 -5.37
CA GLN A 382 13.63 -13.46 -5.88
C GLN A 382 14.72 -12.49 -5.42
N VAL A 383 15.89 -13.02 -5.10
CA VAL A 383 17.05 -12.23 -4.64
C VAL A 383 18.23 -12.46 -5.58
N THR A 384 18.78 -11.38 -6.11
CA THR A 384 20.03 -11.37 -6.86
C THR A 384 21.05 -10.52 -6.12
N VAL A 385 22.26 -11.04 -5.94
CA VAL A 385 23.33 -10.31 -5.24
C VAL A 385 24.50 -10.12 -6.20
N THR A 386 24.82 -8.87 -6.50
CA THR A 386 25.99 -8.50 -7.31
C THR A 386 27.10 -7.96 -6.39
N ARG A 387 28.33 -8.40 -6.61
CA ARG A 387 29.51 -7.98 -5.83
C ARG A 387 30.58 -7.42 -6.76
N SER A 388 31.21 -6.31 -6.36
CA SER A 388 32.44 -5.87 -7.03
C SER A 388 33.54 -6.89 -6.80
N VAL A 389 34.36 -7.10 -7.87
CA VAL A 389 35.49 -8.06 -7.86
C VAL A 389 36.67 -7.52 -7.07
#